data_eda9661caeae4cad220096b24390cdfa
#
_entry.id   eda9661caeae4cad220096b24390cdfa
#
_cell.length_a   1.000
_cell.length_b   1.000
_cell.length_c   1.000
_cell.angle_alpha   90.00
_cell.angle_beta   90.00
_cell.angle_gamma   90.00
#
_symmetry.space_group_name_H-M   'P 1'
#
loop_
_entity.id
_entity.type
_entity.pdbx_description
1 polymer ?
#
loop_
_entity_poly.entity_id
_entity_poly.type
_entity_poly.pdbx_seq_one_letter_code
_entity_poly.pdbx_strand_id
1 'polypeptide(L)'
;AERTKLLEAGMDILEIKGDKVSGTMRAELMPGLAAKGLLPASRMPLSEYLRVYVKDFPAADAAYHNFKETTDLLKALAAKNSDVASLMSIGKTVEGRDIWCLRVNSTAKGAAASAKPGAVYIGTHHAREHLANEVPLLFAVWLMDNRAAPEVRKYIETLDIYIIPMLNPDGVEFDIKTGSYKWHRKNMRVNSDKTIGVDLNRNYDSWWCTAGASSYPASDTYCGTAAFSEPESMAIKKF
;
A
#
# COMPACT_ATOMS: atom_id res chain seq x y z
N ALA A 1 -17.68 -15.68 35.76
CA ALA A 1 -19.13 -15.44 35.66
C ALA A 1 -19.50 -14.43 34.53
N GLU A 2 -18.86 -13.27 34.44
CA GLU A 2 -19.23 -12.27 33.39
C GLU A 2 -18.78 -12.66 31.99
N ARG A 3 -17.59 -13.25 31.85
CA ARG A 3 -17.11 -13.78 30.54
C ARG A 3 -18.05 -14.80 29.92
N THR A 4 -18.57 -15.69 30.76
CA THR A 4 -19.55 -16.69 30.30
C THR A 4 -20.81 -16.03 29.79
N LYS A 5 -21.30 -15.00 30.46
CA LYS A 5 -22.48 -14.22 30.03
C LYS A 5 -22.26 -13.50 28.68
N LEU A 6 -21.03 -13.02 28.42
CA LEU A 6 -20.67 -12.40 27.14
C LEU A 6 -20.69 -13.41 25.99
N LEU A 7 -20.07 -14.60 26.20
CA LEU A 7 -20.09 -15.68 25.21
C LEU A 7 -21.52 -16.19 24.94
N GLU A 8 -22.31 -16.40 26.01
CA GLU A 8 -23.72 -16.80 25.90
C GLU A 8 -24.60 -15.74 25.22
N ALA A 9 -24.19 -14.47 25.24
CA ALA A 9 -24.84 -13.41 24.49
C ALA A 9 -24.40 -13.34 23.01
N GLY A 10 -23.48 -14.21 22.59
CA GLY A 10 -22.99 -14.27 21.21
C GLY A 10 -21.84 -13.32 20.89
N MET A 11 -21.06 -12.93 21.91
CA MET A 11 -19.86 -12.14 21.72
C MET A 11 -18.63 -13.04 21.49
N ASP A 12 -17.90 -12.79 20.40
CA ASP A 12 -16.59 -13.37 20.18
C ASP A 12 -15.54 -12.50 20.90
N ILE A 13 -14.95 -13.05 21.98
CA ILE A 13 -13.96 -12.34 22.79
C ILE A 13 -12.63 -12.34 22.07
N LEU A 14 -12.09 -11.16 21.77
CA LEU A 14 -10.81 -10.95 21.11
C LEU A 14 -9.66 -10.72 22.10
N GLU A 15 -9.92 -9.92 23.15
CA GLU A 15 -8.90 -9.57 24.14
C GLU A 15 -9.50 -9.44 25.54
N ILE A 16 -8.69 -9.77 26.55
CA ILE A 16 -9.00 -9.52 27.96
C ILE A 16 -7.80 -8.82 28.59
N LYS A 17 -8.03 -7.60 29.08
CA LYS A 17 -6.99 -6.77 29.69
C LYS A 17 -7.48 -6.22 31.02
N GLY A 18 -7.01 -6.81 32.11
CA GLY A 18 -7.49 -6.51 33.45
C GLY A 18 -8.98 -6.85 33.61
N ASP A 19 -9.77 -5.84 33.94
CA ASP A 19 -11.24 -5.88 34.07
C ASP A 19 -11.98 -5.61 32.76
N LYS A 20 -11.26 -5.27 31.68
CA LYS A 20 -11.84 -4.96 30.37
C LYS A 20 -11.84 -6.18 29.47
N VAL A 21 -12.96 -6.38 28.78
CA VAL A 21 -13.13 -7.40 27.75
C VAL A 21 -13.51 -6.71 26.46
N SER A 22 -12.78 -6.96 25.39
CA SER A 22 -13.11 -6.52 24.04
C SER A 22 -13.38 -7.68 23.12
N GLY A 23 -14.27 -7.48 22.15
CA GLY A 23 -14.66 -8.52 21.20
C GLY A 23 -15.64 -8.01 20.18
N THR A 24 -16.08 -8.90 19.31
CA THR A 24 -17.08 -8.62 18.25
C THR A 24 -18.38 -9.34 18.52
N MET A 25 -19.48 -8.73 18.10
CA MET A 25 -20.80 -9.40 18.08
C MET A 25 -21.68 -8.79 16.99
N ARG A 26 -22.73 -9.52 16.60
CA ARG A 26 -23.72 -8.99 15.68
C ARG A 26 -24.57 -7.93 16.34
N ALA A 27 -24.90 -6.86 15.62
CA ALA A 27 -25.64 -5.70 16.15
C ALA A 27 -27.02 -6.10 16.69
N GLU A 28 -27.69 -7.08 16.07
CA GLU A 28 -28.99 -7.59 16.47
C GLU A 28 -28.98 -8.33 17.84
N LEU A 29 -27.80 -8.75 18.33
CA LEU A 29 -27.62 -9.42 19.63
C LEU A 29 -27.37 -8.44 20.79
N MET A 30 -27.10 -7.17 20.49
CA MET A 30 -26.85 -6.13 21.51
C MET A 30 -27.95 -5.97 22.57
N PRO A 31 -29.25 -6.05 22.23
CA PRO A 31 -30.31 -6.02 23.26
C PRO A 31 -30.21 -7.14 24.29
N GLY A 32 -29.71 -8.34 23.89
CA GLY A 32 -29.47 -9.47 24.79
C GLY A 32 -28.36 -9.24 25.80
N LEU A 33 -27.34 -8.45 25.45
CA LEU A 33 -26.29 -8.00 26.38
C LEU A 33 -26.87 -7.03 27.44
N ALA A 34 -27.63 -6.05 26.99
CA ALA A 34 -28.29 -5.08 27.89
C ALA A 34 -29.22 -5.78 28.88
N ALA A 35 -30.01 -6.78 28.43
CA ALA A 35 -30.89 -7.57 29.27
C ALA A 35 -30.13 -8.36 30.36
N LYS A 36 -28.86 -8.68 30.15
CA LYS A 36 -27.97 -9.34 31.13
C LYS A 36 -27.23 -8.34 32.04
N GLY A 37 -27.55 -7.05 31.94
CA GLY A 37 -26.90 -5.97 32.72
C GLY A 37 -25.48 -5.63 32.24
N LEU A 38 -25.11 -6.06 31.03
CA LEU A 38 -23.79 -5.82 30.43
C LEU A 38 -23.91 -4.73 29.37
N LEU A 39 -23.46 -3.53 29.71
CA LEU A 39 -23.43 -2.40 28.79
C LEU A 39 -21.99 -2.15 28.31
N PRO A 40 -21.77 -2.03 26.98
CA PRO A 40 -20.44 -1.71 26.47
C PRO A 40 -20.05 -0.28 26.84
N ALA A 41 -18.82 -0.10 27.32
CA ALA A 41 -18.25 1.23 27.59
C ALA A 41 -18.03 2.03 26.30
N SER A 42 -17.78 1.32 25.20
CA SER A 42 -17.69 1.89 23.87
C SER A 42 -18.13 0.86 22.81
N ARG A 43 -18.59 1.33 21.67
CA ARG A 43 -18.92 0.50 20.51
C ARG A 43 -18.60 1.25 19.24
N MET A 44 -18.18 0.52 18.22
CA MET A 44 -18.00 1.02 16.87
C MET A 44 -18.31 -0.07 15.83
N PRO A 45 -18.67 0.28 14.60
CA PRO A 45 -18.80 -0.68 13.51
C PRO A 45 -17.49 -1.49 13.33
N LEU A 46 -17.59 -2.78 13.01
CA LEU A 46 -16.42 -3.62 12.79
C LEU A 46 -15.50 -3.05 11.69
N SER A 47 -16.09 -2.49 10.63
CA SER A 47 -15.34 -1.83 9.56
C SER A 47 -14.51 -0.64 10.05
N GLU A 48 -15.02 0.11 11.01
CA GLU A 48 -14.31 1.22 11.63
C GLU A 48 -13.24 0.72 12.61
N TYR A 49 -13.55 -0.31 13.41
CA TYR A 49 -12.58 -0.97 14.28
C TYR A 49 -11.39 -1.52 13.48
N LEU A 50 -11.66 -2.26 12.39
CA LEU A 50 -10.61 -2.78 11.51
C LEU A 50 -9.74 -1.66 10.93
N ARG A 51 -10.35 -0.54 10.54
CA ARG A 51 -9.63 0.63 10.03
C ARG A 51 -8.72 1.30 11.08
N VAL A 52 -9.14 1.32 12.34
CA VAL A 52 -8.45 2.07 13.41
C VAL A 52 -7.45 1.19 14.18
N TYR A 53 -7.76 -0.09 14.40
CA TYR A 53 -7.03 -0.95 15.33
C TYR A 53 -6.37 -2.17 14.69
N VAL A 54 -6.86 -2.66 13.56
CA VAL A 54 -6.21 -3.74 12.83
C VAL A 54 -5.30 -3.10 11.79
N LYS A 55 -4.11 -2.75 12.23
CA LYS A 55 -3.03 -2.32 11.35
C LYS A 55 -2.32 -3.57 10.84
N ASP A 56 -2.04 -3.60 9.54
CA ASP A 56 -1.33 -4.71 8.92
C ASP A 56 0.14 -4.72 9.34
N PHE A 57 0.71 -3.54 9.59
CA PHE A 57 2.07 -3.40 10.13
C PHE A 57 2.17 -3.80 11.61
N PRO A 58 3.35 -4.31 12.04
CA PRO A 58 3.66 -4.46 13.46
C PRO A 58 3.42 -3.15 14.21
N ALA A 59 3.02 -3.25 15.49
CA ALA A 59 2.64 -2.07 16.29
C ALA A 59 3.73 -0.98 16.38
N ALA A 60 5.01 -1.38 16.34
CA ALA A 60 6.14 -0.46 16.35
C ALA A 60 6.23 0.36 15.04
N ASP A 61 5.75 -0.19 13.94
CA ASP A 61 5.84 0.36 12.58
C ASP A 61 4.49 0.84 12.05
N ALA A 62 3.52 1.00 12.94
CA ALA A 62 2.15 1.37 12.60
C ALA A 62 2.00 2.77 11.95
N ALA A 63 3.08 3.52 11.81
CA ALA A 63 3.14 4.78 11.08
C ALA A 63 3.39 4.61 9.57
N TYR A 64 3.82 3.43 9.12
CA TYR A 64 3.96 3.12 7.70
C TYR A 64 2.59 2.96 7.03
N HIS A 65 2.53 3.25 5.73
CA HIS A 65 1.30 3.18 4.94
C HIS A 65 1.21 1.87 4.16
N ASN A 66 0.15 1.09 4.39
CA ASN A 66 -0.22 -0.04 3.53
C ASN A 66 -0.77 0.45 2.17
N PHE A 67 -1.15 -0.49 1.28
CA PHE A 67 -1.66 -0.13 -0.05
C PHE A 67 -2.92 0.74 0.00
N LYS A 68 -3.84 0.44 0.94
CA LYS A 68 -5.07 1.23 1.09
C LYS A 68 -4.78 2.64 1.57
N GLU A 69 -3.96 2.78 2.59
CA GLU A 69 -3.59 4.08 3.18
C GLU A 69 -2.80 4.93 2.18
N THR A 70 -1.84 4.33 1.45
CA THR A 70 -1.14 4.97 0.32
C THR A 70 -2.12 5.44 -0.75
N THR A 71 -3.07 4.59 -1.15
CA THR A 71 -4.11 4.92 -2.15
C THR A 71 -4.98 6.08 -1.69
N ASP A 72 -5.45 6.05 -0.45
CA ASP A 72 -6.35 7.08 0.09
C ASP A 72 -5.62 8.43 0.20
N LEU A 73 -4.37 8.43 0.63
CA LEU A 73 -3.55 9.63 0.72
C LEU A 73 -3.28 10.24 -0.68
N LEU A 74 -2.91 9.43 -1.67
CA LEU A 74 -2.71 9.90 -3.04
C LEU A 74 -3.99 10.49 -3.66
N LYS A 75 -5.14 9.85 -3.43
CA LYS A 75 -6.46 10.37 -3.85
C LYS A 75 -6.77 11.71 -3.19
N ALA A 76 -6.53 11.83 -1.89
CA ALA A 76 -6.75 13.07 -1.15
C ALA A 76 -5.83 14.20 -1.62
N LEU A 77 -4.55 13.92 -1.87
CA LEU A 77 -3.60 14.88 -2.41
C LEU A 77 -4.03 15.39 -3.80
N ALA A 78 -4.40 14.48 -4.71
CA ALA A 78 -4.86 14.85 -6.04
C ALA A 78 -6.16 15.67 -6.01
N ALA A 79 -7.12 15.29 -5.16
CA ALA A 79 -8.39 16.02 -5.04
C ALA A 79 -8.20 17.43 -4.46
N LYS A 80 -7.41 17.56 -3.38
CA LYS A 80 -7.13 18.84 -2.72
C LYS A 80 -6.32 19.80 -3.61
N ASN A 81 -5.49 19.29 -4.50
CA ASN A 81 -4.56 20.06 -5.35
C ASN A 81 -4.82 19.85 -6.85
N SER A 82 -6.09 19.73 -7.25
CA SER A 82 -6.51 19.39 -8.62
C SER A 82 -6.03 20.39 -9.68
N ASP A 83 -5.63 21.58 -9.30
CA ASP A 83 -5.02 22.60 -10.14
C ASP A 83 -3.60 22.21 -10.62
N VAL A 84 -2.83 21.46 -9.81
CA VAL A 84 -1.45 21.06 -10.15
C VAL A 84 -1.20 19.56 -10.05
N ALA A 85 -2.09 18.78 -9.43
CA ALA A 85 -1.92 17.34 -9.27
C ALA A 85 -3.04 16.55 -9.94
N SER A 86 -2.71 15.34 -10.41
CA SER A 86 -3.66 14.35 -10.90
C SER A 86 -3.18 12.94 -10.57
N LEU A 87 -4.12 12.04 -10.25
CA LEU A 87 -3.83 10.64 -9.98
C LEU A 87 -4.25 9.78 -11.16
N MET A 88 -3.41 8.82 -11.54
CA MET A 88 -3.72 7.84 -12.58
C MET A 88 -3.17 6.47 -12.21
N SER A 89 -3.81 5.41 -12.69
CA SER A 89 -3.24 4.06 -12.68
C SER A 89 -2.39 3.87 -13.93
N ILE A 90 -1.13 3.46 -13.77
CA ILE A 90 -0.23 3.16 -14.90
C ILE A 90 -0.30 1.68 -15.29
N GLY A 91 -1.00 0.86 -14.53
CA GLY A 91 -1.19 -0.57 -14.78
C GLY A 91 -1.79 -1.29 -13.59
N LYS A 92 -1.88 -2.62 -13.73
CA LYS A 92 -2.34 -3.53 -12.67
C LYS A 92 -1.23 -4.50 -12.30
N THR A 93 -1.21 -4.93 -11.04
CA THR A 93 -0.33 -5.97 -10.53
C THR A 93 -0.83 -7.37 -10.86
N VAL A 94 -0.09 -8.41 -10.45
CA VAL A 94 -0.49 -9.82 -10.59
C VAL A 94 -1.86 -10.09 -9.96
N GLU A 95 -2.14 -9.52 -8.78
CA GLU A 95 -3.42 -9.68 -8.06
C GLU A 95 -4.47 -8.62 -8.47
N GLY A 96 -4.17 -7.77 -9.46
CA GLY A 96 -5.11 -6.81 -10.02
C GLY A 96 -5.21 -5.46 -9.28
N ARG A 97 -4.32 -5.17 -8.33
CA ARG A 97 -4.24 -3.85 -7.68
C ARG A 97 -3.75 -2.80 -8.66
N ASP A 98 -4.21 -1.55 -8.50
CA ASP A 98 -3.70 -0.42 -9.29
C ASP A 98 -2.27 -0.07 -8.88
N ILE A 99 -1.43 0.22 -9.88
CA ILE A 99 -0.14 0.87 -9.68
C ILE A 99 -0.37 2.37 -9.84
N TRP A 100 -0.47 3.06 -8.70
CA TRP A 100 -0.81 4.46 -8.67
C TRP A 100 0.37 5.36 -9.00
N CYS A 101 0.14 6.35 -9.86
CA CYS A 101 1.06 7.43 -10.16
C CYS A 101 0.39 8.78 -9.87
N LEU A 102 0.93 9.54 -8.93
CA LEU A 102 0.60 10.95 -8.76
C LEU A 102 1.46 11.77 -9.70
N ARG A 103 0.83 12.46 -10.64
CA ARG A 103 1.50 13.42 -11.51
C ARG A 103 1.32 14.83 -10.96
N VAL A 104 2.41 15.56 -10.82
CA VAL A 104 2.43 16.97 -10.43
C VAL A 104 2.94 17.81 -11.59
N ASN A 105 2.03 18.62 -12.17
CA ASN A 105 2.31 19.47 -13.34
C ASN A 105 1.28 20.59 -13.40
N SER A 106 1.73 21.84 -13.58
CA SER A 106 0.86 23.02 -13.62
C SER A 106 0.05 23.18 -14.93
N THR A 107 0.40 22.43 -15.99
CA THR A 107 -0.19 22.60 -17.34
C THR A 107 -0.83 21.35 -17.92
N ALA A 108 -0.41 20.14 -17.50
CA ALA A 108 -0.92 18.87 -18.00
C ALA A 108 -1.41 17.96 -16.88
N LYS A 109 -2.47 17.18 -17.12
CA LYS A 109 -3.11 16.27 -16.16
C LYS A 109 -3.25 14.87 -16.75
N GLY A 110 -3.31 13.86 -15.85
CA GLY A 110 -3.45 12.47 -16.26
C GLY A 110 -2.40 12.05 -17.29
N ALA A 111 -2.82 11.45 -18.38
CA ALA A 111 -1.96 11.03 -19.50
C ALA A 111 -1.75 12.10 -20.60
N ALA A 112 -2.19 13.33 -20.39
CA ALA A 112 -2.00 14.39 -21.39
C ALA A 112 -0.52 14.69 -21.61
N ALA A 113 -0.12 14.90 -22.89
CA ALA A 113 1.27 15.23 -23.23
C ALA A 113 1.75 16.52 -22.54
N SER A 114 3.03 16.58 -22.22
CA SER A 114 3.70 17.75 -21.65
C SER A 114 5.04 17.97 -22.35
N ALA A 115 5.38 19.23 -22.57
CA ALA A 115 6.70 19.61 -23.09
C ALA A 115 7.75 19.79 -21.97
N LYS A 116 7.35 19.69 -20.70
CA LYS A 116 8.26 19.82 -19.57
C LYS A 116 9.14 18.57 -19.42
N PRO A 117 10.41 18.72 -19.00
CA PRO A 117 11.24 17.57 -18.68
C PRO A 117 10.62 16.76 -17.53
N GLY A 118 10.58 15.42 -17.74
CA GLY A 118 10.02 14.48 -16.77
C GLY A 118 11.00 14.16 -15.63
N ALA A 119 10.47 14.05 -14.41
CA ALA A 119 11.17 13.49 -13.25
C ALA A 119 10.30 12.38 -12.64
N VAL A 120 10.82 11.15 -12.59
CA VAL A 120 10.08 9.98 -12.12
C VAL A 120 10.68 9.46 -10.82
N TYR A 121 9.85 9.31 -9.79
CA TYR A 121 10.21 8.74 -8.49
C TYR A 121 9.42 7.45 -8.28
N ILE A 122 10.13 6.32 -8.23
CA ILE A 122 9.52 4.99 -8.10
C ILE A 122 10.01 4.37 -6.79
N GLY A 123 9.06 4.00 -5.94
CA GLY A 123 9.32 3.27 -4.70
C GLY A 123 8.89 1.81 -4.77
N THR A 124 9.28 1.06 -3.77
CA THR A 124 8.79 -0.28 -3.42
C THR A 124 8.81 -1.29 -4.57
N HIS A 125 9.97 -1.48 -5.21
CA HIS A 125 10.19 -2.66 -6.05
C HIS A 125 10.18 -3.94 -5.21
N HIS A 126 10.76 -3.86 -4.01
CA HIS A 126 10.84 -4.97 -3.07
C HIS A 126 9.88 -4.76 -1.91
N ALA A 127 9.04 -5.74 -1.67
CA ALA A 127 7.93 -5.67 -0.73
C ALA A 127 8.36 -5.35 0.71
N ARG A 128 9.44 -5.96 1.20
CA ARG A 128 9.97 -5.79 2.57
C ARG A 128 10.68 -4.46 2.83
N GLU A 129 10.87 -3.64 1.81
CA GLU A 129 11.55 -2.33 1.92
C GLU A 129 10.51 -1.22 2.12
N HIS A 130 9.80 -1.25 3.25
CA HIS A 130 8.63 -0.39 3.49
C HIS A 130 8.93 1.10 3.45
N LEU A 131 10.14 1.52 3.89
CA LEU A 131 10.58 2.91 3.79
C LEU A 131 10.64 3.41 2.33
N ALA A 132 10.81 2.49 1.37
CA ALA A 132 10.79 2.84 -0.06
C ALA A 132 9.42 3.31 -0.56
N ASN A 133 8.31 2.99 0.14
CA ASN A 133 6.99 3.59 -0.08
C ASN A 133 6.90 4.98 0.54
N GLU A 134 7.38 5.12 1.78
CA GLU A 134 7.23 6.34 2.56
C GLU A 134 7.96 7.54 1.94
N VAL A 135 9.18 7.34 1.47
CA VAL A 135 10.00 8.44 0.95
C VAL A 135 9.32 9.17 -0.23
N PRO A 136 8.91 8.50 -1.33
CA PRO A 136 8.21 9.18 -2.41
C PRO A 136 6.79 9.65 -2.02
N LEU A 137 6.10 8.94 -1.13
CA LEU A 137 4.78 9.33 -0.64
C LEU A 137 4.86 10.63 0.18
N LEU A 138 5.80 10.73 1.13
CA LEU A 138 6.02 11.93 1.93
C LEU A 138 6.60 13.08 1.09
N PHE A 139 7.38 12.77 0.06
CA PHE A 139 7.80 13.78 -0.92
C PHE A 139 6.60 14.39 -1.66
N ALA A 140 5.60 13.58 -2.03
CA ALA A 140 4.37 14.08 -2.63
C ALA A 140 3.60 15.00 -1.66
N VAL A 141 3.48 14.62 -0.38
CA VAL A 141 2.88 15.47 0.67
C VAL A 141 3.64 16.78 0.80
N TRP A 142 4.97 16.70 0.92
CA TRP A 142 5.83 17.89 1.07
C TRP A 142 5.71 18.85 -0.11
N LEU A 143 5.69 18.34 -1.35
CA LEU A 143 5.49 19.19 -2.55
C LEU A 143 4.16 19.94 -2.49
N MET A 144 3.08 19.29 -2.05
CA MET A 144 1.74 19.90 -1.99
C MET A 144 1.64 20.90 -0.85
N ASP A 145 2.17 20.60 0.32
CA ASP A 145 2.13 21.48 1.48
C ASP A 145 3.01 22.74 1.30
N ASN A 146 4.10 22.61 0.55
CA ASN A 146 5.03 23.72 0.29
C ASN A 146 4.87 24.38 -1.09
N ARG A 147 3.80 24.06 -1.86
CA ARG A 147 3.61 24.51 -3.25
C ARG A 147 3.62 26.03 -3.45
N ALA A 148 3.36 26.81 -2.38
CA ALA A 148 3.41 28.27 -2.40
C ALA A 148 4.84 28.83 -2.27
N ALA A 149 5.78 28.03 -1.75
CA ALA A 149 7.18 28.44 -1.63
C ALA A 149 7.80 28.65 -3.03
N PRO A 150 8.59 29.74 -3.25
CA PRO A 150 9.10 30.07 -4.60
C PRO A 150 9.88 28.94 -5.26
N GLU A 151 10.68 28.20 -4.50
CA GLU A 151 11.48 27.09 -5.01
C GLU A 151 10.60 25.92 -5.45
N VAL A 152 9.63 25.51 -4.63
CA VAL A 152 8.71 24.38 -4.97
C VAL A 152 7.81 24.76 -6.14
N ARG A 153 7.32 26.00 -6.15
CA ARG A 153 6.56 26.54 -7.30
C ARG A 153 7.34 26.41 -8.59
N LYS A 154 8.63 26.77 -8.58
CA LYS A 154 9.53 26.65 -9.74
C LYS A 154 9.59 25.20 -10.24
N TYR A 155 9.73 24.21 -9.34
CA TYR A 155 9.71 22.79 -9.73
C TYR A 155 8.38 22.41 -10.41
N ILE A 156 7.25 22.79 -9.82
CA ILE A 156 5.91 22.47 -10.37
C ILE A 156 5.68 23.16 -11.72
N GLU A 157 6.21 24.36 -11.92
CA GLU A 157 6.08 25.13 -13.16
C GLU A 157 6.99 24.62 -14.28
N THR A 158 8.18 24.10 -13.96
CA THR A 158 9.22 23.75 -14.94
C THR A 158 9.36 22.24 -15.19
N LEU A 159 8.92 21.39 -14.26
CA LEU A 159 9.04 19.92 -14.36
C LEU A 159 7.68 19.25 -14.50
N ASP A 160 7.71 18.05 -15.06
CA ASP A 160 6.62 17.09 -15.06
C ASP A 160 6.99 15.97 -14.10
N ILE A 161 6.46 16.04 -12.87
CA ILE A 161 6.89 15.16 -11.77
C ILE A 161 5.91 14.00 -11.64
N TYR A 162 6.44 12.78 -11.68
CA TYR A 162 5.68 11.55 -11.54
C TYR A 162 6.15 10.79 -10.31
N ILE A 163 5.22 10.45 -9.41
CA ILE A 163 5.50 9.80 -8.14
C ILE A 163 4.71 8.51 -8.06
N ILE A 164 5.41 7.37 -8.02
CA ILE A 164 4.89 6.01 -7.95
C ILE A 164 5.41 5.40 -6.63
N PRO A 165 4.75 5.61 -5.49
CA PRO A 165 5.30 5.19 -4.20
C PRO A 165 5.39 3.67 -4.05
N MET A 166 4.43 2.91 -4.61
CA MET A 166 4.31 1.48 -4.39
C MET A 166 4.13 0.74 -5.71
N LEU A 167 5.26 0.27 -6.28
CA LEU A 167 5.25 -0.53 -7.51
C LEU A 167 4.78 -1.97 -7.28
N ASN A 168 5.05 -2.53 -6.09
CA ASN A 168 4.76 -3.91 -5.69
C ASN A 168 3.76 -4.00 -4.53
N PRO A 169 2.52 -3.51 -4.68
CA PRO A 169 1.55 -3.54 -3.59
C PRO A 169 1.14 -4.95 -3.18
N ASP A 170 1.13 -5.93 -4.09
CA ASP A 170 0.78 -7.31 -3.76
C ASP A 170 1.77 -7.92 -2.78
N GLY A 171 3.06 -7.72 -3.06
CA GLY A 171 4.12 -8.19 -2.16
C GLY A 171 4.09 -7.51 -0.80
N VAL A 172 3.83 -6.18 -0.75
CA VAL A 172 3.69 -5.43 0.51
C VAL A 172 2.55 -5.97 1.36
N GLU A 173 1.35 -6.10 0.79
CA GLU A 173 0.18 -6.66 1.47
C GLU A 173 0.43 -8.08 1.97
N PHE A 174 1.15 -8.90 1.19
CA PHE A 174 1.55 -10.24 1.62
C PHE A 174 2.54 -10.19 2.79
N ASP A 175 3.54 -9.29 2.73
CA ASP A 175 4.59 -9.20 3.76
C ASP A 175 4.03 -8.85 5.14
N ILE A 176 3.03 -7.96 5.20
CA ILE A 176 2.46 -7.42 6.45
C ILE A 176 1.17 -8.10 6.91
N LYS A 177 0.58 -8.98 6.11
CA LYS A 177 -0.78 -9.54 6.25
C LYS A 177 -1.17 -10.04 7.65
N THR A 178 -0.21 -10.40 8.49
CA THR A 178 -0.47 -10.99 9.82
C THR A 178 0.00 -10.11 10.98
N GLY A 179 0.29 -8.82 10.72
CA GLY A 179 0.85 -7.92 11.74
C GLY A 179 2.30 -8.27 12.12
N SER A 180 2.97 -9.06 11.29
CA SER A 180 4.39 -9.40 11.42
C SER A 180 5.00 -9.61 10.04
N TYR A 181 6.24 -9.15 9.87
CA TYR A 181 6.92 -9.25 8.59
C TYR A 181 7.24 -10.69 8.20
N LYS A 182 6.91 -11.06 6.95
CA LYS A 182 7.34 -12.32 6.33
C LYS A 182 8.69 -12.18 5.63
N TRP A 183 9.23 -10.97 5.58
CA TRP A 183 10.47 -10.61 4.88
C TRP A 183 10.43 -10.94 3.39
N HIS A 184 9.23 -10.85 2.80
CA HIS A 184 9.01 -11.10 1.39
C HIS A 184 9.62 -9.98 0.53
N ARG A 185 10.37 -10.36 -0.52
CA ARG A 185 11.06 -9.42 -1.40
C ARG A 185 10.33 -9.21 -2.74
N LYS A 186 9.94 -10.33 -3.36
CA LYS A 186 9.48 -10.43 -4.75
C LYS A 186 8.02 -9.97 -4.92
N ASN A 187 7.49 -9.96 -6.16
CA ASN A 187 6.06 -9.81 -6.40
C ASN A 187 5.29 -11.11 -6.05
N MET A 188 4.00 -11.18 -6.39
CA MET A 188 3.15 -12.33 -6.04
C MET A 188 2.86 -13.28 -7.22
N ARG A 189 3.75 -13.33 -8.22
CA ARG A 189 3.66 -14.30 -9.32
C ARG A 189 3.75 -15.74 -8.78
N VAL A 190 2.82 -16.59 -9.17
CA VAL A 190 2.97 -18.04 -8.96
C VAL A 190 3.76 -18.64 -10.12
N ASN A 191 4.96 -19.15 -9.84
CA ASN A 191 5.84 -19.75 -10.83
C ASN A 191 5.41 -21.19 -11.17
N SER A 192 5.92 -21.75 -12.26
CA SER A 192 5.57 -23.11 -12.71
C SER A 192 5.92 -24.22 -11.72
N ASP A 193 6.98 -23.99 -10.91
CA ASP A 193 7.41 -24.89 -9.82
C ASP A 193 6.68 -24.61 -8.49
N LYS A 194 5.65 -23.76 -8.51
CA LYS A 194 4.86 -23.29 -7.36
C LYS A 194 5.58 -22.40 -6.36
N THR A 195 6.80 -21.98 -6.62
CA THR A 195 7.45 -20.91 -5.85
C THR A 195 6.75 -19.58 -6.13
N ILE A 196 6.92 -18.61 -5.23
CA ILE A 196 6.25 -17.31 -5.34
C ILE A 196 7.26 -16.22 -5.69
N GLY A 197 6.91 -15.46 -6.71
CA GLY A 197 7.46 -14.15 -7.03
C GLY A 197 8.63 -14.13 -7.99
N VAL A 198 8.78 -12.95 -8.60
CA VAL A 198 9.89 -12.48 -9.41
C VAL A 198 10.45 -11.22 -8.75
N ASP A 199 11.76 -11.06 -8.75
CA ASP A 199 12.41 -9.82 -8.32
C ASP A 199 12.19 -8.74 -9.39
N LEU A 200 11.34 -7.77 -9.11
CA LEU A 200 10.99 -6.72 -10.07
C LEU A 200 12.21 -5.90 -10.49
N ASN A 201 13.20 -5.73 -9.59
CA ASN A 201 14.47 -5.05 -9.90
C ASN A 201 15.50 -5.95 -10.62
N ARG A 202 15.07 -7.10 -11.12
CA ARG A 202 15.82 -8.00 -12.02
C ARG A 202 15.04 -8.29 -13.29
N ASN A 203 13.84 -7.70 -13.46
CA ASN A 203 12.92 -8.01 -14.54
C ASN A 203 12.89 -6.98 -15.67
N TYR A 204 13.72 -5.93 -15.60
CA TYR A 204 13.94 -4.97 -16.70
C TYR A 204 14.85 -5.55 -17.79
N ASP A 205 14.85 -4.98 -18.99
CA ASP A 205 15.59 -5.50 -20.15
C ASP A 205 17.09 -5.13 -20.15
N SER A 206 17.46 -4.07 -19.46
CA SER A 206 18.87 -3.68 -19.36
C SER A 206 19.69 -4.75 -18.63
N TRP A 207 20.54 -5.45 -19.36
CA TRP A 207 21.36 -6.55 -18.84
C TRP A 207 20.54 -7.63 -18.12
N TRP A 208 19.36 -7.93 -18.66
CA TRP A 208 18.43 -8.87 -18.05
C TRP A 208 19.10 -10.22 -17.73
N CYS A 209 18.84 -10.68 -16.51
CA CYS A 209 19.28 -11.99 -16.00
C CYS A 209 20.81 -12.27 -16.09
N THR A 210 21.61 -11.20 -16.00
CA THR A 210 23.08 -11.30 -15.95
C THR A 210 23.61 -11.26 -14.51
N ALA A 211 24.76 -10.65 -14.25
CA ALA A 211 25.37 -10.60 -12.92
C ALA A 211 24.44 -10.05 -11.83
N GLY A 212 24.38 -10.71 -10.68
CA GLY A 212 23.53 -10.34 -9.54
C GLY A 212 22.05 -10.75 -9.67
N ALA A 213 21.69 -11.47 -10.73
CA ALA A 213 20.38 -12.09 -10.94
C ALA A 213 20.46 -13.63 -10.92
N SER A 214 19.32 -14.29 -10.80
CA SER A 214 19.20 -15.75 -10.81
C SER A 214 18.08 -16.18 -11.75
N SER A 215 18.30 -17.24 -12.51
CA SER A 215 17.28 -17.94 -13.29
C SER A 215 16.50 -18.99 -12.48
N TYR A 216 16.85 -19.18 -11.20
CA TYR A 216 16.20 -20.14 -10.32
C TYR A 216 15.01 -19.50 -9.58
N PRO A 217 13.76 -20.00 -9.78
CA PRO A 217 12.56 -19.33 -9.27
C PRO A 217 12.47 -19.16 -7.75
N ALA A 218 13.11 -20.07 -6.98
CA ALA A 218 13.13 -19.96 -5.51
C ALA A 218 14.11 -18.89 -4.99
N SER A 219 15.00 -18.36 -5.84
CA SER A 219 15.95 -17.31 -5.45
C SER A 219 15.23 -15.98 -5.18
N ASP A 220 15.71 -15.22 -4.19
CA ASP A 220 15.28 -13.84 -3.94
C ASP A 220 15.57 -12.88 -5.10
N THR A 221 16.54 -13.23 -5.96
CA THR A 221 16.94 -12.43 -7.13
C THR A 221 16.47 -13.03 -8.46
N TYR A 222 15.40 -13.84 -8.44
CA TYR A 222 14.85 -14.45 -9.65
C TYR A 222 14.39 -13.40 -10.65
N CYS A 223 14.95 -13.45 -11.87
CA CYS A 223 14.74 -12.45 -12.92
C CYS A 223 13.44 -12.63 -13.74
N GLY A 224 12.66 -13.70 -13.47
CA GLY A 224 11.49 -14.05 -14.26
C GLY A 224 11.82 -14.89 -15.49
N THR A 225 10.80 -15.16 -16.31
CA THR A 225 10.90 -15.98 -17.52
C THR A 225 11.41 -15.22 -18.75
N ALA A 226 11.29 -13.90 -18.73
CA ALA A 226 11.78 -12.97 -19.75
C ALA A 226 11.88 -11.56 -19.13
N ALA A 227 12.60 -10.66 -19.79
CA ALA A 227 12.56 -9.24 -19.48
C ALA A 227 11.10 -8.74 -19.59
N PHE A 228 10.67 -7.95 -18.60
CA PHE A 228 9.30 -7.46 -18.49
C PHE A 228 8.21 -8.55 -18.48
N SER A 229 8.53 -9.74 -17.98
CA SER A 229 7.53 -10.80 -17.80
C SER A 229 6.44 -10.43 -16.77
N GLU A 230 6.73 -9.50 -15.87
CA GLU A 230 5.84 -9.12 -14.80
C GLU A 230 4.98 -7.91 -15.17
N PRO A 231 3.69 -7.90 -14.78
CA PRO A 231 2.80 -6.78 -15.10
C PRO A 231 3.29 -5.45 -14.50
N GLU A 232 3.93 -5.48 -13.33
CA GLU A 232 4.47 -4.31 -12.65
C GLU A 232 5.63 -3.67 -13.44
N SER A 233 6.62 -4.46 -13.86
CA SER A 233 7.73 -3.98 -14.68
C SER A 233 7.26 -3.56 -16.09
N MET A 234 6.29 -4.30 -16.66
CA MET A 234 5.66 -3.94 -17.92
C MET A 234 4.87 -2.63 -17.83
N ALA A 235 4.26 -2.32 -16.69
CA ALA A 235 3.60 -1.05 -16.46
C ALA A 235 4.58 0.12 -16.56
N ILE A 236 5.76 0.00 -15.94
CA ILE A 236 6.83 1.01 -16.04
C ILE A 236 7.34 1.14 -17.48
N LYS A 237 7.52 0.01 -18.21
CA LYS A 237 7.94 0.04 -19.62
C LYS A 237 6.99 0.82 -20.52
N LYS A 238 5.68 0.67 -20.28
CA LYS A 238 4.63 1.33 -21.08
C LYS A 238 4.42 2.79 -20.71
N PHE A 239 4.71 3.12 -19.46
CA PHE A 239 4.66 4.47 -18.92
C PHE A 239 5.80 5.34 -19.45
#